data_e09b5bbe780ff88a789a84c3ea99b171
#
_entry.id   e09b5bbe780ff88a789a84c3ea99b171
#
_cell.length_a   1.000
_cell.length_b   1.000
_cell.length_c   1.000
_cell.angle_alpha   90.00
_cell.angle_beta   90.00
_cell.angle_gamma   90.00
#
_symmetry.space_group_name_H-M   'P 1'
#
loop_
_entity.id
_entity.type
_entity.pdbx_description
1 polymer ?
#
loop_
_entity_poly.entity_id
_entity_poly.type
_entity_poly.pdbx_seq_one_letter_code
_entity_poly.pdbx_strand_id
1 'polypeptide(L)'
;MFLAGLKRAPWLALVLLIGMVLLVGGALQKRRVSNQLGSADLLMLVPDGTGDSTAAAAIWLDAAKEEGVAMHAITMSEFLERSDAADGVSGLVLPDSLIRRSTAAVIARVIEFNRKGGRLMVVNDALMDVEDRVQPEAAPLAEVVGLSYGTSVRSSAAAQPVLLTDATRKRLRLPPGKTLPLDAPAASALLGDSSAALAGYQYGVLRYPVFSTAGRFPGKVLLADPQGDVVAGVRLATAATGGVLFVNLPLGFLKGRTDGLLLHAFLHYFAFDVCSLPVMSVAPDDIGRLVFNWHIDSNAANVVLDDLNKYHLADDGPFSIDVTAGPDVDVPGDHRGLDLAHNLAMQRSLKALSKRGDEIGSHGGWIHNYFGKNVDLEPTDEMREDLEKNVAAIAAVTGIAPREYSAPLGNQPPWVTDWLEQHGFVGYYFTGNADMAPTRSYRNGELRNHRIWSFPILVDGDIASFEEADGAGVSQHDMEQWLDRSTDFVADEGTIRTFYSHPHSFPKYLETLDHWLQHVAQLKRDKRFAWITMPQAARFLDQRLATRWNLSHKDHQLQLSADNSQSLEHQAWRWPAGAGKPQIEAGNATISPLDAGLGAGPDSGYRVVAGAGTHLVISGSVP
;
A
#
# COMPACT_ATOMS: atom_id res chain seq x y z
N MET A 1 71.35 -24.54 -15.92
CA MET A 1 70.29 -25.49 -15.57
C MET A 1 69.75 -25.05 -14.16
N PHE A 2 68.60 -24.79 -13.97
CA PHE A 2 67.79 -24.15 -12.86
C PHE A 2 67.31 -22.72 -13.18
N LEU A 3 66.22 -22.67 -13.91
CA LEU A 3 65.25 -21.55 -13.87
C LEU A 3 64.01 -21.96 -14.70
N ALA A 4 63.20 -22.88 -14.16
CA ALA A 4 61.88 -23.19 -14.72
C ALA A 4 60.98 -23.73 -13.59
N GLY A 5 60.38 -22.87 -12.80
CA GLY A 5 59.52 -23.34 -11.69
C GLY A 5 58.72 -22.31 -10.92
N LEU A 6 58.40 -21.12 -11.50
CA LEU A 6 57.61 -20.11 -10.75
C LEU A 6 56.62 -19.36 -11.67
N LYS A 7 55.72 -20.09 -12.34
CA LYS A 7 54.59 -19.46 -13.10
C LYS A 7 53.21 -20.07 -12.81
N ARG A 8 53.00 -20.73 -11.69
CA ARG A 8 51.67 -21.33 -11.34
C ARG A 8 51.04 -20.80 -10.05
N ALA A 9 51.64 -19.79 -9.40
CA ALA A 9 51.18 -19.24 -8.13
C ALA A 9 49.96 -18.28 -8.18
N PRO A 10 49.70 -17.44 -9.22
CA PRO A 10 48.64 -16.44 -9.16
C PRO A 10 47.22 -17.04 -9.20
N TRP A 11 47.03 -18.18 -9.89
CA TRP A 11 45.73 -18.82 -9.99
C TRP A 11 45.29 -19.50 -8.69
N LEU A 12 46.22 -20.10 -7.96
CA LEU A 12 45.94 -20.68 -6.63
C LEU A 12 45.59 -19.60 -5.59
N ALA A 13 46.28 -18.46 -5.64
CA ALA A 13 45.96 -17.33 -4.77
C ALA A 13 44.57 -16.72 -5.08
N LEU A 14 44.20 -16.63 -6.37
CA LEU A 14 42.88 -16.14 -6.78
C LEU A 14 41.75 -17.10 -6.36
N VAL A 15 41.93 -18.41 -6.52
CA VAL A 15 40.94 -19.42 -6.12
C VAL A 15 40.81 -19.46 -4.60
N LEU A 16 41.88 -19.30 -3.82
CA LEU A 16 41.85 -19.20 -2.37
C LEU A 16 41.18 -17.89 -1.91
N LEU A 17 41.41 -16.77 -2.63
CA LEU A 17 40.76 -15.49 -2.33
C LEU A 17 39.25 -15.54 -2.60
N ILE A 18 38.83 -16.13 -3.73
CA ILE A 18 37.43 -16.32 -4.09
C ILE A 18 36.77 -17.28 -3.09
N GLY A 19 37.42 -18.38 -2.73
CA GLY A 19 36.95 -19.31 -1.70
C GLY A 19 36.82 -18.65 -0.33
N MET A 20 37.74 -17.78 0.05
CA MET A 20 37.70 -17.02 1.30
C MET A 20 36.59 -15.95 1.27
N VAL A 21 36.37 -15.27 0.17
CA VAL A 21 35.26 -14.30 -0.01
C VAL A 21 33.92 -15.00 0.04
N LEU A 22 33.78 -16.18 -0.56
CA LEU A 22 32.55 -16.99 -0.49
C LEU A 22 32.31 -17.55 0.92
N LEU A 23 33.36 -18.01 1.62
CA LEU A 23 33.27 -18.47 3.01
C LEU A 23 32.97 -17.32 3.98
N VAL A 24 33.59 -16.16 3.81
CA VAL A 24 33.33 -14.97 4.63
C VAL A 24 31.95 -14.39 4.30
N GLY A 25 31.56 -14.37 3.01
CA GLY A 25 30.21 -14.00 2.57
C GLY A 25 29.13 -14.93 3.17
N GLY A 26 29.35 -16.25 3.09
CA GLY A 26 28.45 -17.25 3.70
C GLY A 26 28.43 -17.18 5.24
N ALA A 27 29.56 -16.91 5.89
CA ALA A 27 29.64 -16.74 7.34
C ALA A 27 29.02 -15.40 7.80
N LEU A 28 29.15 -14.32 7.00
CA LEU A 28 28.48 -13.04 7.24
C LEU A 28 26.98 -13.13 6.98
N GLN A 29 26.56 -13.92 6.00
CA GLN A 29 25.14 -14.18 5.74
C GLN A 29 24.54 -15.07 6.83
N LYS A 30 25.24 -16.14 7.29
CA LYS A 30 24.87 -16.93 8.47
C LYS A 30 24.88 -16.11 9.77
N ARG A 31 25.84 -15.20 9.96
CA ARG A 31 25.87 -14.30 11.11
C ARG A 31 24.74 -13.23 11.04
N ARG A 32 24.36 -12.76 9.85
CA ARG A 32 23.19 -11.90 9.69
C ARG A 32 21.89 -12.64 10.04
N VAL A 33 21.72 -13.87 9.58
CA VAL A 33 20.58 -14.73 9.95
C VAL A 33 20.60 -15.04 11.46
N SER A 34 21.76 -15.35 12.03
CA SER A 34 21.91 -15.63 13.48
C SER A 34 21.64 -14.40 14.38
N ASN A 35 22.01 -13.18 13.95
CA ASN A 35 21.69 -11.96 14.70
C ASN A 35 20.23 -11.50 14.50
N GLN A 36 19.52 -11.97 13.46
CA GLN A 36 18.08 -11.78 13.29
C GLN A 36 17.25 -12.71 14.22
N LEU A 37 17.85 -13.68 14.84
CA LEU A 37 17.19 -14.68 15.69
C LEU A 37 16.72 -14.16 17.07
N GLY A 38 17.04 -12.92 17.44
CA GLY A 38 16.50 -12.19 18.60
C GLY A 38 15.54 -11.05 18.20
N SER A 39 15.13 -11.01 16.93
CA SER A 39 14.26 -9.99 16.37
C SER A 39 12.82 -10.15 16.87
N ALA A 40 12.20 -9.06 17.30
CA ALA A 40 10.78 -9.01 17.66
C ALA A 40 9.86 -8.82 16.43
N ASP A 41 10.41 -8.85 15.22
CA ASP A 41 9.68 -8.67 13.97
C ASP A 41 8.69 -9.82 13.71
N LEU A 42 7.78 -9.62 12.77
CA LEU A 42 6.95 -10.71 12.27
C LEU A 42 7.78 -11.67 11.41
N LEU A 43 7.48 -12.95 11.51
CA LEU A 43 8.00 -13.96 10.60
C LEU A 43 6.92 -14.38 9.60
N MET A 44 7.30 -14.50 8.34
CA MET A 44 6.46 -15.07 7.29
C MET A 44 7.00 -16.43 6.90
N LEU A 45 6.18 -17.48 7.04
CA LEU A 45 6.57 -18.84 6.68
C LEU A 45 6.58 -19.02 5.16
N VAL A 46 7.68 -19.53 4.62
CA VAL A 46 7.84 -19.81 3.19
C VAL A 46 8.33 -21.24 2.95
N PRO A 47 8.10 -21.83 1.76
CA PRO A 47 8.61 -23.16 1.42
C PRO A 47 10.14 -23.19 1.39
N ASP A 48 10.72 -24.37 1.57
CA ASP A 48 12.15 -24.60 1.37
C ASP A 48 12.52 -24.49 -0.11
N GLY A 49 13.76 -24.09 -0.40
CA GLY A 49 14.28 -24.00 -1.77
C GLY A 49 13.62 -22.93 -2.63
N THR A 50 13.12 -21.88 -2.03
CA THR A 50 12.26 -20.85 -2.60
C THR A 50 12.83 -20.01 -3.76
N GLY A 51 13.84 -20.47 -4.48
CA GLY A 51 14.31 -19.77 -5.68
C GLY A 51 13.19 -19.37 -6.65
N ASP A 52 12.22 -20.27 -6.87
CA ASP A 52 11.12 -20.07 -7.83
C ASP A 52 9.83 -19.53 -7.20
N SER A 53 9.68 -19.58 -5.88
CA SER A 53 8.53 -18.98 -5.17
C SER A 53 8.78 -17.52 -4.77
N THR A 54 9.88 -16.95 -5.18
CA THR A 54 10.29 -15.57 -4.85
C THR A 54 9.27 -14.53 -5.27
N ALA A 55 8.58 -14.68 -6.39
CA ALA A 55 7.59 -13.71 -6.83
C ALA A 55 6.40 -13.60 -5.85
N ALA A 56 5.82 -14.73 -5.45
CA ALA A 56 4.69 -14.72 -4.50
C ALA A 56 5.13 -14.30 -3.09
N ALA A 57 6.33 -14.67 -2.63
CA ALA A 57 6.88 -14.20 -1.36
C ALA A 57 7.21 -12.70 -1.41
N ALA A 58 7.72 -12.20 -2.54
CA ALA A 58 8.02 -10.79 -2.75
C ALA A 58 6.77 -9.91 -2.61
N ILE A 59 5.61 -10.36 -3.11
CA ILE A 59 4.33 -9.63 -2.95
C ILE A 59 4.04 -9.32 -1.48
N TRP A 60 4.19 -10.30 -0.60
CA TRP A 60 3.95 -10.15 0.83
C TRP A 60 5.00 -9.27 1.51
N LEU A 61 6.29 -9.48 1.19
CA LEU A 61 7.39 -8.73 1.77
C LEU A 61 7.39 -7.27 1.30
N ASP A 62 7.06 -7.00 0.03
CA ASP A 62 6.91 -5.64 -0.48
C ASP A 62 5.70 -4.95 0.16
N ALA A 63 4.55 -5.63 0.27
CA ALA A 63 3.39 -5.09 0.96
C ALA A 63 3.70 -4.74 2.43
N ALA A 64 4.45 -5.59 3.14
CA ALA A 64 4.90 -5.30 4.50
C ALA A 64 5.81 -4.07 4.56
N LYS A 65 6.78 -3.94 3.65
CA LYS A 65 7.64 -2.75 3.55
C LYS A 65 6.85 -1.49 3.20
N GLU A 66 5.94 -1.58 2.23
CA GLU A 66 5.07 -0.48 1.83
C GLU A 66 4.16 -0.05 2.97
N GLU A 67 3.66 -0.98 3.79
CA GLU A 67 2.83 -0.68 4.97
C GLU A 67 3.65 -0.28 6.21
N GLY A 68 4.97 -0.46 6.17
CA GLY A 68 5.85 -0.15 7.31
C GLY A 68 5.81 -1.18 8.41
N VAL A 69 5.61 -2.43 8.06
CA VAL A 69 5.60 -3.57 8.97
C VAL A 69 6.96 -4.27 8.93
N ALA A 70 7.59 -4.44 10.09
CA ALA A 70 8.82 -5.21 10.21
C ALA A 70 8.51 -6.71 10.08
N MET A 71 8.84 -7.28 8.91
CA MET A 71 8.57 -8.69 8.60
C MET A 71 9.71 -9.31 7.80
N HIS A 72 10.04 -10.58 8.14
CA HIS A 72 11.07 -11.37 7.46
C HIS A 72 10.54 -12.74 7.06
N ALA A 73 11.03 -13.28 5.95
CA ALA A 73 10.74 -14.66 5.57
C ALA A 73 11.59 -15.65 6.38
N ILE A 74 10.99 -16.80 6.71
CA ILE A 74 11.66 -17.97 7.29
C ILE A 74 11.19 -19.21 6.55
N THR A 75 12.11 -20.09 6.17
CA THR A 75 11.75 -21.35 5.52
C THR A 75 11.14 -22.35 6.50
N MET A 76 10.39 -23.32 5.98
CA MET A 76 9.79 -24.39 6.82
C MET A 76 10.86 -25.17 7.60
N SER A 77 11.99 -25.51 6.97
CA SER A 77 13.10 -26.20 7.63
C SER A 77 13.75 -25.37 8.72
N GLU A 78 14.06 -24.10 8.45
CA GLU A 78 14.59 -23.18 9.46
C GLU A 78 13.63 -22.99 10.63
N PHE A 79 12.32 -22.93 10.37
CA PHE A 79 11.30 -22.83 11.41
C PHE A 79 11.26 -24.08 12.31
N LEU A 80 11.46 -25.29 11.73
CA LEU A 80 11.55 -26.53 12.50
C LEU A 80 12.83 -26.65 13.33
N GLU A 81 13.97 -26.17 12.80
CA GLU A 81 15.27 -26.24 13.46
C GLU A 81 15.41 -25.26 14.65
N ARG A 82 14.56 -24.25 14.74
CA ARG A 82 14.57 -23.30 15.85
C ARG A 82 14.15 -23.99 17.14
N SER A 83 15.07 -24.09 18.10
CA SER A 83 14.79 -24.64 19.43
C SER A 83 13.76 -23.81 20.21
N ASP A 84 13.80 -22.47 19.99
CA ASP A 84 13.02 -21.46 20.71
C ASP A 84 12.13 -20.66 19.76
N ALA A 85 11.23 -21.37 19.04
CA ALA A 85 10.38 -20.75 18.02
C ALA A 85 9.46 -19.63 18.56
N ALA A 86 9.24 -19.57 19.88
CA ALA A 86 8.43 -18.54 20.52
C ALA A 86 9.26 -17.40 21.13
N ASP A 87 10.56 -17.61 21.38
CA ASP A 87 11.38 -16.61 22.06
C ASP A 87 11.73 -15.45 21.12
N GLY A 88 11.20 -14.28 21.41
CA GLY A 88 11.45 -13.03 20.70
C GLY A 88 10.62 -12.78 19.43
N VAL A 89 9.82 -13.75 18.94
CA VAL A 89 8.97 -13.56 17.74
C VAL A 89 7.60 -13.06 18.16
N SER A 90 7.19 -11.91 17.64
CA SER A 90 5.90 -11.31 17.99
C SER A 90 4.71 -11.98 17.30
N GLY A 91 4.90 -12.48 16.07
CA GLY A 91 3.85 -13.16 15.33
C GLY A 91 4.35 -13.90 14.09
N LEU A 92 3.58 -14.89 13.65
CA LEU A 92 3.84 -15.71 12.48
C LEU A 92 2.74 -15.49 11.44
N VAL A 93 3.13 -15.10 10.23
CA VAL A 93 2.25 -14.94 9.07
C VAL A 93 2.32 -16.22 8.24
N LEU A 94 1.16 -16.81 7.99
CA LEU A 94 0.97 -17.97 7.11
C LEU A 94 0.27 -17.48 5.83
N PRO A 95 1.06 -17.16 4.78
CA PRO A 95 0.53 -16.52 3.57
C PRO A 95 -0.23 -17.48 2.67
N ASP A 96 -1.23 -16.97 1.93
CA ASP A 96 -1.89 -17.70 0.86
C ASP A 96 -0.95 -17.96 -0.32
N SER A 97 -1.32 -18.95 -1.13
CA SER A 97 -0.68 -19.26 -2.41
C SER A 97 0.78 -19.70 -2.35
N LEU A 98 1.39 -19.74 -1.16
CA LEU A 98 2.80 -20.11 -0.93
C LEU A 98 2.93 -21.46 -0.24
N ILE A 99 2.21 -21.64 0.86
CA ILE A 99 2.39 -22.77 1.79
C ILE A 99 1.13 -23.62 1.93
N ARG A 100 0.38 -23.78 0.85
CA ARG A 100 -0.84 -24.60 0.89
C ARG A 100 -0.58 -26.01 1.38
N ARG A 101 0.53 -26.64 0.93
CA ARG A 101 0.94 -27.99 1.32
C ARG A 101 2.12 -27.95 2.26
N SER A 102 2.07 -28.76 3.33
CA SER A 102 3.12 -28.81 4.32
C SER A 102 3.20 -30.17 5.02
N THR A 103 4.30 -30.43 5.73
CA THR A 103 4.47 -31.64 6.53
C THR A 103 3.68 -31.56 7.84
N ALA A 104 3.32 -32.72 8.39
CA ALA A 104 2.69 -32.79 9.71
C ALA A 104 3.56 -32.16 10.83
N ALA A 105 4.89 -32.19 10.68
CA ALA A 105 5.83 -31.61 11.62
C ALA A 105 5.71 -30.08 11.66
N VAL A 106 5.64 -29.41 10.50
CA VAL A 106 5.47 -27.95 10.42
C VAL A 106 4.15 -27.54 11.03
N ILE A 107 3.06 -28.24 10.70
CA ILE A 107 1.73 -27.96 11.27
C ILE A 107 1.74 -28.11 12.80
N ALA A 108 2.29 -29.20 13.33
CA ALA A 108 2.42 -29.40 14.77
C ALA A 108 3.23 -28.27 15.43
N ARG A 109 4.30 -27.82 14.77
CA ARG A 109 5.14 -26.71 15.27
C ARG A 109 4.40 -25.38 15.28
N VAL A 110 3.58 -25.07 14.28
CA VAL A 110 2.71 -23.88 14.24
C VAL A 110 1.69 -23.91 15.37
N ILE A 111 1.06 -25.08 15.62
CA ILE A 111 0.11 -25.27 16.72
C ILE A 111 0.81 -25.06 18.08
N GLU A 112 2.00 -25.65 18.24
CA GLU A 112 2.82 -25.46 19.44
C GLU A 112 3.20 -24.00 19.68
N PHE A 113 3.62 -23.27 18.63
CA PHE A 113 3.92 -21.84 18.67
C PHE A 113 2.73 -21.05 19.23
N ASN A 114 1.51 -21.30 18.73
CA ASN A 114 0.31 -20.61 19.23
C ASN A 114 -0.03 -21.01 20.67
N ARG A 115 0.11 -22.30 21.05
CA ARG A 115 -0.10 -22.75 22.43
C ARG A 115 0.87 -22.13 23.42
N LYS A 116 2.07 -21.75 22.98
CA LYS A 116 3.08 -21.02 23.78
C LYS A 116 2.87 -19.49 23.80
N GLY A 117 1.77 -18.98 23.25
CA GLY A 117 1.43 -17.56 23.25
C GLY A 117 1.78 -16.82 21.96
N GLY A 118 2.42 -17.48 20.98
CA GLY A 118 2.72 -16.89 19.66
C GLY A 118 1.44 -16.53 18.89
N ARG A 119 1.44 -15.38 18.26
CA ARG A 119 0.29 -14.87 17.50
C ARG A 119 0.37 -15.34 16.05
N LEU A 120 -0.77 -15.73 15.46
CA LEU A 120 -0.85 -16.25 14.10
C LEU A 120 -1.74 -15.36 13.22
N MET A 121 -1.30 -15.13 12.00
CA MET A 121 -2.14 -14.70 10.89
C MET A 121 -2.27 -15.87 9.91
N VAL A 122 -3.48 -16.43 9.78
CA VAL A 122 -3.77 -17.60 8.92
C VAL A 122 -4.57 -17.11 7.73
N VAL A 123 -4.02 -17.24 6.51
CA VAL A 123 -4.61 -16.66 5.31
C VAL A 123 -5.01 -17.73 4.30
N ASN A 124 -6.28 -17.76 3.97
CA ASN A 124 -6.94 -18.53 2.92
C ASN A 124 -6.51 -20.00 2.90
N ASP A 125 -5.70 -20.43 1.94
CA ASP A 125 -5.31 -21.83 1.73
C ASP A 125 -4.01 -22.26 2.47
N ALA A 126 -3.49 -21.39 3.36
CA ALA A 126 -2.26 -21.69 4.09
C ALA A 126 -2.39 -22.97 4.93
N LEU A 127 -1.45 -23.92 4.75
CA LEU A 127 -1.35 -25.21 5.45
C LEU A 127 -2.62 -26.07 5.39
N MET A 128 -3.41 -25.96 4.32
CA MET A 128 -4.64 -26.74 4.15
C MET A 128 -4.39 -28.23 3.85
N ASP A 129 -3.32 -28.55 3.12
CA ASP A 129 -3.01 -29.89 2.68
C ASP A 129 -1.80 -30.44 3.47
N VAL A 130 -1.91 -31.68 3.96
CA VAL A 130 -0.81 -32.41 4.59
C VAL A 130 -0.16 -33.30 3.56
N GLU A 131 1.18 -33.29 3.48
CA GLU A 131 1.93 -34.20 2.62
C GLU A 131 1.65 -35.66 3.02
N ASP A 132 1.58 -36.52 2.01
CA ASP A 132 1.37 -37.98 2.15
C ASP A 132 0.08 -38.43 2.86
N ARG A 133 -0.92 -37.55 3.00
CA ARG A 133 -2.22 -37.89 3.56
C ARG A 133 -3.35 -37.68 2.56
N VAL A 134 -4.35 -38.58 2.61
CA VAL A 134 -5.65 -38.32 2.02
C VAL A 134 -6.21 -37.05 2.67
N GLN A 135 -6.77 -36.18 1.86
CA GLN A 135 -7.22 -34.87 2.32
C GLN A 135 -8.08 -34.96 3.57
N PRO A 136 -7.76 -34.18 4.61
CA PRO A 136 -8.55 -34.17 5.84
C PRO A 136 -9.94 -33.60 5.58
N GLU A 137 -10.93 -34.00 6.36
CA GLU A 137 -12.31 -33.46 6.29
C GLU A 137 -12.36 -31.98 6.70
N ALA A 138 -11.41 -31.50 7.50
CA ALA A 138 -11.24 -30.12 7.92
C ALA A 138 -9.78 -29.69 7.77
N ALA A 139 -9.54 -28.37 7.60
CA ALA A 139 -8.20 -27.81 7.55
C ALA A 139 -7.42 -28.16 8.84
N PRO A 140 -6.11 -28.48 8.73
CA PRO A 140 -5.29 -28.87 9.88
C PRO A 140 -5.25 -27.83 11.02
N LEU A 141 -5.42 -26.56 10.71
CA LEU A 141 -5.44 -25.45 11.67
C LEU A 141 -6.86 -25.12 12.18
N ALA A 142 -7.90 -25.87 11.80
CA ALA A 142 -9.29 -25.58 12.19
C ALA A 142 -9.47 -25.45 13.71
N GLU A 143 -8.83 -26.31 14.51
CA GLU A 143 -8.86 -26.24 15.98
C GLU A 143 -8.22 -24.94 16.51
N VAL A 144 -7.08 -24.52 15.94
CA VAL A 144 -6.36 -23.29 16.34
C VAL A 144 -7.15 -22.06 15.95
N VAL A 145 -7.75 -22.04 14.76
CA VAL A 145 -8.63 -20.99 14.28
C VAL A 145 -9.95 -20.97 15.07
N GLY A 146 -10.43 -22.14 15.47
CA GLY A 146 -11.70 -22.32 16.17
C GLY A 146 -12.90 -22.36 15.21
N LEU A 147 -12.67 -22.69 13.94
CA LEU A 147 -13.66 -22.72 12.89
C LEU A 147 -13.29 -23.78 11.86
N SER A 148 -14.24 -24.59 11.41
CA SER A 148 -14.03 -25.48 10.26
C SER A 148 -14.05 -24.67 8.96
N TYR A 149 -13.09 -24.96 8.06
CA TYR A 149 -13.00 -24.31 6.76
C TYR A 149 -12.27 -25.22 5.74
N GLY A 150 -12.57 -25.05 4.50
CA GLY A 150 -11.68 -25.31 3.37
C GLY A 150 -11.69 -26.64 2.68
N THR A 151 -11.99 -27.79 3.25
CA THR A 151 -11.66 -29.06 2.57
C THR A 151 -12.84 -29.90 2.09
N SER A 152 -13.98 -29.86 2.73
CA SER A 152 -15.17 -30.65 2.36
C SER A 152 -15.96 -30.07 1.18
N VAL A 153 -15.70 -28.82 0.81
CA VAL A 153 -16.36 -28.13 -0.31
C VAL A 153 -15.35 -27.81 -1.37
N ARG A 154 -15.06 -28.79 -2.21
CA ARG A 154 -14.35 -28.59 -3.49
C ARG A 154 -15.23 -27.99 -4.59
N SER A 155 -16.30 -27.32 -4.25
CA SER A 155 -16.82 -26.34 -5.15
C SER A 155 -15.74 -25.25 -5.25
N SER A 156 -15.34 -24.93 -6.47
CA SER A 156 -14.62 -23.69 -6.77
C SER A 156 -15.02 -22.63 -5.77
N ALA A 157 -14.06 -22.03 -5.07
CA ALA A 157 -14.36 -20.95 -4.15
C ALA A 157 -15.30 -19.99 -4.87
N ALA A 158 -16.54 -19.93 -4.44
CA ALA A 158 -17.53 -19.11 -5.12
C ALA A 158 -17.17 -17.66 -4.84
N ALA A 159 -17.10 -16.83 -5.88
CA ALA A 159 -16.84 -15.41 -5.70
C ALA A 159 -18.06 -14.78 -5.00
N GLN A 160 -17.89 -14.35 -3.76
CA GLN A 160 -18.92 -13.76 -2.91
C GLN A 160 -18.62 -12.29 -2.60
N PRO A 161 -19.64 -11.43 -2.45
CA PRO A 161 -19.48 -10.15 -1.78
C PRO A 161 -18.88 -10.35 -0.39
N VAL A 162 -18.06 -9.40 0.03
CA VAL A 162 -17.49 -9.37 1.39
C VAL A 162 -18.04 -8.17 2.11
N LEU A 163 -18.67 -8.41 3.26
CA LEU A 163 -19.37 -7.42 4.06
C LEU A 163 -18.63 -7.13 5.36
N LEU A 164 -18.73 -5.87 5.81
CA LEU A 164 -18.16 -5.37 7.05
C LEU A 164 -19.03 -4.25 7.63
N THR A 165 -18.87 -3.98 8.93
CA THR A 165 -19.46 -2.82 9.59
C THR A 165 -18.57 -1.59 9.45
N ASP A 166 -19.12 -0.38 9.66
CA ASP A 166 -18.31 0.85 9.69
C ASP A 166 -17.23 0.81 10.79
N ALA A 167 -17.52 0.21 11.93
CA ALA A 167 -16.54 0.00 12.99
C ALA A 167 -15.37 -0.90 12.54
N THR A 168 -15.63 -1.92 11.72
CA THR A 168 -14.56 -2.76 11.13
C THR A 168 -13.83 -2.02 10.03
N ARG A 169 -14.53 -1.26 9.18
CA ARG A 169 -13.91 -0.39 8.16
C ARG A 169 -12.85 0.53 8.79
N LYS A 170 -13.24 1.26 9.84
CA LYS A 170 -12.33 2.14 10.59
C LYS A 170 -11.16 1.37 11.20
N ARG A 171 -11.42 0.22 11.83
CA ARG A 171 -10.37 -0.62 12.45
C ARG A 171 -9.36 -1.16 11.44
N LEU A 172 -9.81 -1.53 10.25
CA LEU A 172 -8.95 -1.96 9.14
C LEU A 172 -8.37 -0.78 8.34
N ARG A 173 -8.64 0.47 8.77
CA ARG A 173 -8.14 1.68 8.11
C ARG A 173 -8.50 1.74 6.62
N LEU A 174 -9.72 1.30 6.29
CA LEU A 174 -10.24 1.37 4.93
C LEU A 174 -10.91 2.73 4.69
N PRO A 175 -10.67 3.39 3.55
CA PRO A 175 -11.29 4.66 3.20
C PRO A 175 -12.83 4.61 3.23
N PRO A 176 -13.49 5.74 3.52
CA PRO A 176 -14.96 5.77 3.65
C PRO A 176 -15.71 5.39 2.37
N GLY A 177 -15.15 5.71 1.20
CA GLY A 177 -15.75 5.40 -0.11
C GLY A 177 -15.58 3.96 -0.60
N LYS A 178 -14.83 3.13 0.14
CA LYS A 178 -14.55 1.73 -0.25
C LYS A 178 -15.73 0.78 -0.08
N THR A 179 -16.89 1.25 0.37
CA THR A 179 -18.04 0.40 0.65
C THR A 179 -19.32 0.92 -0.01
N LEU A 180 -20.16 -0.01 -0.47
CA LEU A 180 -21.52 0.27 -0.96
C LEU A 180 -22.56 -0.44 -0.11
N PRO A 181 -23.74 0.16 0.11
CA PRO A 181 -24.86 -0.49 0.79
C PRO A 181 -25.23 -1.81 0.12
N LEU A 182 -25.37 -2.87 0.90
CA LEU A 182 -25.88 -4.15 0.43
C LEU A 182 -26.74 -4.78 1.55
N ASP A 183 -28.02 -5.04 1.25
CA ASP A 183 -28.91 -5.69 2.20
C ASP A 183 -28.52 -7.18 2.35
N ALA A 184 -28.03 -7.54 3.53
CA ALA A 184 -27.58 -8.87 3.89
C ALA A 184 -27.86 -9.17 5.36
N PRO A 185 -29.13 -9.50 5.74
CA PRO A 185 -29.51 -9.65 7.14
C PRO A 185 -28.71 -10.70 7.91
N ALA A 186 -28.31 -11.79 7.28
CA ALA A 186 -27.52 -12.83 7.93
C ALA A 186 -26.10 -12.34 8.28
N ALA A 187 -25.45 -11.60 7.37
CA ALA A 187 -24.17 -10.96 7.65
C ALA A 187 -24.28 -9.91 8.75
N SER A 188 -25.28 -9.04 8.70
CA SER A 188 -25.51 -8.00 9.72
C SER A 188 -25.77 -8.63 11.10
N ALA A 189 -26.53 -9.72 11.17
CA ALA A 189 -26.74 -10.47 12.41
C ALA A 189 -25.44 -11.07 12.97
N LEU A 190 -24.57 -11.61 12.11
CA LEU A 190 -23.27 -12.16 12.51
C LEU A 190 -22.30 -11.05 12.96
N LEU A 191 -22.25 -9.93 12.24
CA LEU A 191 -21.35 -8.81 12.52
C LEU A 191 -21.81 -7.95 13.70
N GLY A 192 -23.09 -8.05 14.08
CA GLY A 192 -23.69 -7.34 15.21
C GLY A 192 -24.07 -5.87 14.93
N ASP A 193 -24.05 -5.47 13.65
CA ASP A 193 -24.42 -4.13 13.19
C ASP A 193 -24.76 -4.17 11.70
N SER A 194 -25.33 -3.05 11.18
CA SER A 194 -25.54 -2.86 9.75
C SER A 194 -24.23 -3.04 8.96
N SER A 195 -24.33 -3.75 7.85
CA SER A 195 -23.17 -4.07 7.02
C SER A 195 -23.25 -3.42 5.65
N ALA A 196 -22.07 -3.19 5.05
CA ALA A 196 -21.91 -2.75 3.67
C ALA A 196 -20.91 -3.67 2.97
N ALA A 197 -21.00 -3.78 1.65
CA ALA A 197 -20.10 -4.58 0.85
C ALA A 197 -18.89 -3.76 0.38
N LEU A 198 -17.73 -4.40 0.28
CA LEU A 198 -16.56 -3.81 -0.35
C LEU A 198 -16.84 -3.52 -1.83
N ALA A 199 -16.44 -2.35 -2.28
CA ALA A 199 -16.64 -1.86 -3.63
C ALA A 199 -15.32 -1.50 -4.33
N GLY A 200 -15.35 -1.44 -5.64
CA GLY A 200 -14.23 -0.98 -6.49
C GLY A 200 -14.72 -0.03 -7.56
N TYR A 201 -13.91 0.95 -7.87
CA TYR A 201 -14.17 1.96 -8.89
C TYR A 201 -14.61 1.32 -10.21
N GLN A 202 -15.79 1.69 -10.71
CA GLN A 202 -16.43 1.18 -11.93
C GLN A 202 -16.73 -0.34 -11.94
N TYR A 203 -16.43 -1.06 -10.86
CA TYR A 203 -16.71 -2.49 -10.72
C TYR A 203 -17.89 -2.77 -9.78
N GLY A 204 -18.40 -1.76 -9.09
CA GLY A 204 -19.46 -1.89 -8.10
C GLY A 204 -19.04 -2.80 -6.94
N VAL A 205 -19.96 -3.64 -6.45
CA VAL A 205 -19.67 -4.57 -5.36
C VAL A 205 -18.66 -5.62 -5.79
N LEU A 206 -17.51 -5.64 -5.10
CA LEU A 206 -16.43 -6.59 -5.35
C LEU A 206 -16.80 -7.97 -4.83
N ARG A 207 -16.38 -9.00 -5.57
CA ARG A 207 -16.58 -10.41 -5.23
C ARG A 207 -15.24 -11.11 -5.13
N TYR A 208 -15.05 -11.83 -4.03
CA TYR A 208 -13.80 -12.51 -3.72
C TYR A 208 -14.00 -14.01 -3.60
N PRO A 209 -13.02 -14.84 -4.02
CA PRO A 209 -13.06 -16.26 -3.78
C PRO A 209 -12.87 -16.54 -2.29
N VAL A 210 -13.85 -17.20 -1.68
CA VAL A 210 -13.84 -17.60 -0.27
C VAL A 210 -14.15 -19.08 -0.13
N PHE A 211 -13.54 -19.77 0.84
CA PHE A 211 -13.93 -21.12 1.21
C PHE A 211 -15.15 -21.08 2.12
N SER A 212 -16.00 -22.09 2.05
CA SER A 212 -17.09 -22.24 3.03
C SER A 212 -16.53 -22.43 4.43
N THR A 213 -17.19 -21.84 5.41
CA THR A 213 -16.85 -21.96 6.83
C THR A 213 -18.02 -22.57 7.59
N ALA A 214 -17.75 -23.28 8.68
CA ALA A 214 -18.78 -23.87 9.53
C ALA A 214 -18.40 -23.80 11.02
N GLY A 215 -19.40 -23.55 11.86
CA GLY A 215 -19.23 -23.39 13.28
C GLY A 215 -19.32 -21.94 13.75
N ARG A 216 -19.13 -21.72 15.04
CA ARG A 216 -19.12 -20.38 15.65
C ARG A 216 -17.69 -19.94 15.89
N PHE A 217 -17.28 -18.84 15.26
CA PHE A 217 -15.96 -18.27 15.50
C PHE A 217 -15.81 -17.80 16.97
N PRO A 218 -14.73 -18.18 17.65
CA PRO A 218 -14.57 -17.92 19.09
C PRO A 218 -14.06 -16.51 19.42
N GLY A 219 -14.10 -15.59 18.47
CA GLY A 219 -13.63 -14.20 18.62
C GLY A 219 -14.53 -13.19 17.95
N LYS A 220 -14.00 -12.03 17.63
CA LYS A 220 -14.72 -11.00 16.88
C LYS A 220 -14.67 -11.31 15.38
N VAL A 221 -15.83 -11.41 14.74
CA VAL A 221 -15.93 -11.46 13.29
C VAL A 221 -15.68 -10.07 12.72
N LEU A 222 -14.81 -9.97 11.72
CA LEU A 222 -14.45 -8.73 11.03
C LEU A 222 -15.14 -8.62 9.68
N LEU A 223 -15.14 -9.72 8.92
CA LEU A 223 -15.75 -9.81 7.59
C LEU A 223 -16.66 -11.04 7.52
N ALA A 224 -17.76 -10.90 6.81
CA ALA A 224 -18.71 -11.99 6.54
C ALA A 224 -19.10 -12.01 5.05
N ASP A 225 -19.63 -13.15 4.57
CA ASP A 225 -20.33 -13.21 3.30
C ASP A 225 -21.85 -12.93 3.48
N PRO A 226 -22.63 -12.79 2.40
CA PRO A 226 -24.08 -12.52 2.51
C PRO A 226 -24.89 -13.62 3.22
N GLN A 227 -24.39 -14.85 3.28
CA GLN A 227 -25.00 -15.99 3.94
C GLN A 227 -24.75 -15.98 5.46
N GLY A 228 -23.83 -15.15 5.93
CA GLY A 228 -23.42 -15.09 7.32
C GLY A 228 -22.28 -16.05 7.66
N ASP A 229 -21.53 -16.50 6.65
CA ASP A 229 -20.29 -17.26 6.85
C ASP A 229 -19.13 -16.33 7.19
N VAL A 230 -18.22 -16.78 8.06
CA VAL A 230 -17.07 -15.99 8.50
C VAL A 230 -16.02 -15.90 7.37
N VAL A 231 -15.74 -14.69 6.92
CA VAL A 231 -14.67 -14.41 5.95
C VAL A 231 -13.38 -13.97 6.65
N ALA A 232 -13.47 -13.15 7.70
CA ALA A 232 -12.32 -12.85 8.54
C ALA A 232 -12.73 -12.66 10.00
N GLY A 233 -11.86 -13.03 10.91
CA GLY A 233 -12.10 -12.85 12.33
C GLY A 233 -10.81 -12.82 13.14
N VAL A 234 -10.88 -12.21 14.32
CA VAL A 234 -9.77 -12.13 15.27
C VAL A 234 -10.16 -12.69 16.63
N ARG A 235 -9.32 -13.57 17.14
CA ARG A 235 -9.34 -14.03 18.53
C ARG A 235 -8.08 -13.50 19.21
N LEU A 236 -8.26 -12.69 20.24
CA LEU A 236 -7.15 -12.13 21.00
C LEU A 236 -6.43 -13.24 21.80
N ALA A 237 -5.18 -12.98 22.20
CA ALA A 237 -4.42 -13.86 23.06
C ALA A 237 -5.12 -14.04 24.43
N THR A 238 -4.95 -15.21 25.01
CA THR A 238 -5.39 -15.55 26.37
C THR A 238 -4.18 -16.00 27.19
N ALA A 239 -4.34 -16.28 28.46
CA ALA A 239 -3.28 -16.86 29.27
C ALA A 239 -2.82 -18.27 28.78
N ALA A 240 -3.65 -18.95 27.97
CA ALA A 240 -3.38 -20.32 27.51
C ALA A 240 -2.96 -20.42 26.04
N THR A 241 -3.25 -19.42 25.23
CA THR A 241 -2.98 -19.45 23.77
C THR A 241 -2.71 -18.05 23.21
N GLY A 242 -1.88 -17.99 22.19
CA GLY A 242 -1.69 -16.77 21.40
C GLY A 242 -2.93 -16.33 20.62
N GLY A 243 -2.94 -15.07 20.19
CA GLY A 243 -3.99 -14.53 19.32
C GLY A 243 -3.97 -15.17 17.92
N VAL A 244 -5.12 -15.16 17.25
CA VAL A 244 -5.25 -15.63 15.86
C VAL A 244 -6.05 -14.63 15.06
N LEU A 245 -5.49 -14.16 13.96
CA LEU A 245 -6.19 -13.47 12.89
C LEU A 245 -6.40 -14.46 11.74
N PHE A 246 -7.65 -14.79 11.47
CA PHE A 246 -8.06 -15.65 10.36
C PHE A 246 -8.60 -14.79 9.22
N VAL A 247 -8.11 -15.00 8.00
CA VAL A 247 -8.54 -14.28 6.80
C VAL A 247 -8.74 -15.25 5.64
N ASN A 248 -9.99 -15.56 5.34
CA ASN A 248 -10.39 -16.47 4.26
C ASN A 248 -10.48 -15.75 2.90
N LEU A 249 -9.46 -14.94 2.60
CA LEU A 249 -9.29 -14.25 1.31
C LEU A 249 -7.88 -14.50 0.80
N PRO A 250 -7.69 -14.71 -0.50
CA PRO A 250 -6.35 -14.92 -1.07
C PRO A 250 -5.62 -13.59 -1.25
N LEU A 251 -5.14 -13.01 -0.15
CA LEU A 251 -4.62 -11.64 -0.08
C LEU A 251 -3.42 -11.39 -1.00
N GLY A 252 -2.45 -12.30 -1.01
CA GLY A 252 -1.28 -12.22 -1.89
C GLY A 252 -1.64 -12.37 -3.36
N PHE A 253 -2.56 -13.29 -3.68
CA PHE A 253 -3.08 -13.44 -5.04
C PHE A 253 -3.79 -12.17 -5.52
N LEU A 254 -4.58 -11.51 -4.68
CA LEU A 254 -5.28 -10.27 -5.02
C LEU A 254 -4.30 -9.12 -5.26
N LYS A 255 -3.32 -8.90 -4.36
CA LYS A 255 -2.27 -7.88 -4.54
C LYS A 255 -1.49 -8.09 -5.84
N GLY A 256 -1.17 -9.31 -6.18
CA GLY A 256 -0.48 -9.66 -7.42
C GLY A 256 -1.27 -9.33 -8.70
N ARG A 257 -2.50 -8.84 -8.56
CA ARG A 257 -3.38 -8.47 -9.68
C ARG A 257 -3.80 -6.99 -9.66
N THR A 258 -4.68 -6.56 -8.85
CA THR A 258 -5.08 -5.13 -8.78
C THR A 258 -5.88 -4.79 -7.54
N ASP A 259 -5.86 -5.63 -6.51
CA ASP A 259 -6.59 -5.35 -5.27
C ASP A 259 -5.73 -5.69 -4.05
N GLY A 260 -4.77 -4.81 -3.78
CA GLY A 260 -3.83 -4.95 -2.66
C GLY A 260 -4.32 -4.37 -1.33
N LEU A 261 -5.40 -3.59 -1.31
CA LEU A 261 -5.82 -2.82 -0.13
C LEU A 261 -6.01 -3.72 1.10
N LEU A 262 -6.67 -4.86 0.93
CA LEU A 262 -6.94 -5.78 2.06
C LEU A 262 -5.66 -6.43 2.60
N LEU A 263 -4.68 -6.73 1.75
CA LEU A 263 -3.39 -7.26 2.22
C LEU A 263 -2.70 -6.24 3.13
N HIS A 264 -2.62 -4.99 2.71
CA HIS A 264 -2.03 -3.91 3.50
C HIS A 264 -2.80 -3.69 4.81
N ALA A 265 -4.13 -3.62 4.75
CA ALA A 265 -4.99 -3.43 5.91
C ALA A 265 -4.82 -4.55 6.96
N PHE A 266 -4.80 -5.82 6.54
CA PHE A 266 -4.64 -6.93 7.46
C PHE A 266 -3.22 -7.09 7.99
N LEU A 267 -2.18 -6.75 7.21
CA LEU A 267 -0.80 -6.71 7.70
C LEU A 267 -0.65 -5.64 8.79
N HIS A 268 -1.17 -4.43 8.54
CA HIS A 268 -1.17 -3.36 9.54
C HIS A 268 -1.91 -3.80 10.81
N TYR A 269 -3.14 -4.28 10.65
CA TYR A 269 -3.96 -4.72 11.78
C TYR A 269 -3.30 -5.84 12.60
N PHE A 270 -2.67 -6.80 11.92
CA PHE A 270 -1.96 -7.88 12.60
C PHE A 270 -0.74 -7.37 13.36
N ALA A 271 0.08 -6.52 12.75
CA ALA A 271 1.25 -5.95 13.39
C ALA A 271 0.89 -5.04 14.56
N PHE A 272 0.05 -4.03 14.32
CA PHE A 272 -0.22 -2.96 15.27
C PHE A 272 -1.21 -3.39 16.38
N ASP A 273 -2.38 -3.92 15.98
CA ASP A 273 -3.47 -4.23 16.92
C ASP A 273 -3.32 -5.60 17.59
N VAL A 274 -2.89 -6.63 16.82
CA VAL A 274 -2.82 -8.00 17.35
C VAL A 274 -1.47 -8.28 18.01
N CYS A 275 -0.37 -7.84 17.38
CA CYS A 275 0.98 -8.10 17.88
C CYS A 275 1.54 -6.96 18.73
N SER A 276 0.89 -5.80 18.78
CA SER A 276 1.34 -4.60 19.49
C SER A 276 2.75 -4.16 19.06
N LEU A 277 3.03 -4.19 17.77
CA LEU A 277 4.30 -3.77 17.18
C LEU A 277 4.21 -2.35 16.62
N PRO A 278 5.28 -1.54 16.76
CA PRO A 278 5.39 -0.30 16.03
C PRO A 278 5.34 -0.52 14.51
N VAL A 279 4.72 0.42 13.80
CA VAL A 279 4.67 0.45 12.34
C VAL A 279 5.19 1.79 11.83
N MET A 280 5.95 1.74 10.74
CA MET A 280 6.50 2.95 10.13
C MET A 280 5.43 3.65 9.28
N SER A 281 5.15 4.93 9.54
CA SER A 281 4.14 5.70 8.83
C SER A 281 4.42 5.76 7.32
N VAL A 282 3.35 5.79 6.53
CA VAL A 282 3.40 5.91 5.06
C VAL A 282 3.41 7.36 4.58
N ALA A 283 3.30 8.34 5.50
CA ALA A 283 3.33 9.76 5.18
C ALA A 283 4.41 10.50 5.99
N PRO A 284 4.99 11.58 5.44
CA PRO A 284 5.95 12.41 6.16
C PRO A 284 5.38 12.91 7.48
N ASP A 285 6.15 12.80 8.57
CA ASP A 285 5.80 13.23 9.93
C ASP A 285 4.52 12.56 10.50
N ASP A 286 4.03 11.50 9.87
CA ASP A 286 2.72 10.90 10.16
C ASP A 286 1.57 11.92 10.06
N ILE A 287 1.67 12.84 9.10
CA ILE A 287 0.67 13.87 8.79
C ILE A 287 0.02 13.52 7.46
N GLY A 288 -1.30 13.57 7.39
CA GLY A 288 -2.05 13.27 6.17
C GLY A 288 -1.60 14.07 4.96
N ARG A 289 -1.45 13.42 3.82
CA ARG A 289 -1.07 14.02 2.55
C ARG A 289 -2.06 13.66 1.47
N LEU A 290 -2.49 14.65 0.70
CA LEU A 290 -3.35 14.42 -0.47
C LEU A 290 -2.67 14.98 -1.71
N VAL A 291 -2.55 14.13 -2.73
CA VAL A 291 -2.24 14.56 -4.09
C VAL A 291 -3.55 15.00 -4.72
N PHE A 292 -3.69 16.27 -5.06
CA PHE A 292 -4.78 16.73 -5.91
C PHE A 292 -4.26 16.79 -7.34
N ASN A 293 -4.68 15.82 -8.15
CA ASN A 293 -4.23 15.65 -9.52
C ASN A 293 -5.23 16.24 -10.50
N TRP A 294 -4.82 17.28 -11.22
CA TRP A 294 -5.64 17.93 -12.24
C TRP A 294 -5.30 17.37 -13.61
N HIS A 295 -6.33 17.01 -14.37
CA HIS A 295 -6.19 16.58 -15.75
C HIS A 295 -6.60 17.71 -16.71
N ILE A 296 -5.64 18.26 -17.44
CA ILE A 296 -5.85 19.30 -18.44
C ILE A 296 -5.77 18.65 -19.83
N ASP A 297 -6.90 18.25 -20.34
CA ASP A 297 -7.06 17.41 -21.54
C ASP A 297 -7.54 18.18 -22.77
N SER A 298 -8.07 19.40 -22.58
CA SER A 298 -8.74 20.14 -23.65
C SER A 298 -8.71 21.65 -23.43
N ASN A 299 -9.12 22.42 -24.44
CA ASN A 299 -9.23 23.86 -24.36
C ASN A 299 -10.34 24.34 -23.40
N ALA A 300 -11.23 23.47 -22.95
CA ALA A 300 -12.23 23.77 -21.92
C ALA A 300 -11.62 24.24 -20.61
N ALA A 301 -10.39 23.82 -20.30
CA ALA A 301 -9.66 24.22 -19.10
C ALA A 301 -9.17 25.68 -19.12
N ASN A 302 -9.08 26.32 -20.31
CA ASN A 302 -8.54 27.67 -20.44
C ASN A 302 -9.25 28.72 -19.55
N VAL A 303 -10.59 28.69 -19.53
CA VAL A 303 -11.40 29.64 -18.74
C VAL A 303 -11.19 29.46 -17.24
N VAL A 304 -11.06 28.23 -16.80
CA VAL A 304 -10.93 27.91 -15.38
C VAL A 304 -9.57 28.32 -14.83
N LEU A 305 -8.50 28.11 -15.61
CA LEU A 305 -7.15 28.49 -15.17
C LEU A 305 -6.95 30.00 -15.10
N ASP A 306 -7.65 30.77 -15.94
CA ASP A 306 -7.66 32.23 -15.83
C ASP A 306 -8.40 32.73 -14.57
N ASP A 307 -9.32 31.92 -14.03
CA ASP A 307 -10.17 32.25 -12.88
C ASP A 307 -9.72 31.58 -11.55
N LEU A 308 -8.49 31.07 -11.45
CA LEU A 308 -8.00 30.32 -10.25
C LEU A 308 -8.25 31.04 -8.93
N ASN A 309 -8.10 32.38 -8.90
CA ASN A 309 -8.38 33.17 -7.70
C ASN A 309 -9.87 33.10 -7.29
N LYS A 310 -10.77 33.01 -8.25
CA LYS A 310 -12.20 32.86 -8.00
C LYS A 310 -12.57 31.55 -7.35
N TYR A 311 -11.76 30.51 -7.57
CA TYR A 311 -11.93 29.18 -6.98
C TYR A 311 -11.08 28.97 -5.72
N HIS A 312 -10.41 30.01 -5.22
CA HIS A 312 -9.53 29.95 -4.05
C HIS A 312 -8.37 28.93 -4.16
N LEU A 313 -8.03 28.52 -5.38
CA LEU A 313 -6.96 27.55 -5.66
C LEU A 313 -5.59 28.21 -5.84
N ALA A 314 -5.55 29.54 -6.07
CA ALA A 314 -4.30 30.23 -6.34
C ALA A 314 -3.34 30.27 -5.13
N ASP A 315 -3.89 30.27 -3.92
CA ASP A 315 -3.14 30.37 -2.67
C ASP A 315 -2.95 29.02 -1.96
N ASP A 316 -3.44 27.94 -2.57
CA ASP A 316 -3.31 26.58 -2.03
C ASP A 316 -2.42 25.69 -2.91
N GLY A 317 -2.19 24.43 -2.52
CA GLY A 317 -1.27 23.50 -3.18
C GLY A 317 -0.04 23.17 -2.31
N PRO A 318 1.03 22.57 -2.87
CA PRO A 318 1.23 22.29 -4.31
C PRO A 318 0.33 21.19 -4.86
N PHE A 319 -0.01 21.26 -6.15
CA PHE A 319 -0.84 20.28 -6.86
C PHE A 319 -0.03 19.53 -7.92
N SER A 320 -0.55 18.38 -8.36
CA SER A 320 -0.10 17.61 -9.51
C SER A 320 -0.98 17.97 -10.71
N ILE A 321 -0.39 18.43 -11.80
CA ILE A 321 -1.14 18.99 -12.94
C ILE A 321 -0.67 18.32 -14.22
N ASP A 322 -1.44 17.37 -14.72
CA ASP A 322 -1.10 16.60 -15.90
C ASP A 322 -1.77 17.18 -17.17
N VAL A 323 -0.99 17.36 -18.24
CA VAL A 323 -1.37 18.14 -19.41
C VAL A 323 -1.26 17.30 -20.69
N THR A 324 -2.32 17.32 -21.53
CA THR A 324 -2.24 16.97 -22.94
C THR A 324 -1.99 18.23 -23.77
N ALA A 325 -0.82 18.31 -24.38
CA ALA A 325 -0.33 19.54 -25.02
C ALA A 325 -0.80 19.75 -26.46
N GLY A 326 -1.32 18.70 -27.11
CA GLY A 326 -1.69 18.74 -28.53
C GLY A 326 -2.90 19.59 -28.84
N PRO A 327 -3.16 19.85 -30.15
CA PRO A 327 -4.27 20.70 -30.61
C PRO A 327 -5.62 19.98 -30.66
N ASP A 328 -5.62 18.65 -30.54
CA ASP A 328 -6.78 17.81 -30.81
C ASP A 328 -7.12 16.93 -29.60
N VAL A 329 -8.38 16.46 -29.52
CA VAL A 329 -8.87 15.60 -28.43
C VAL A 329 -9.27 14.21 -28.91
N ASP A 330 -10.22 14.11 -29.84
CA ASP A 330 -10.81 12.85 -30.28
C ASP A 330 -10.19 12.29 -31.56
N VAL A 331 -9.87 13.16 -32.49
CA VAL A 331 -9.30 12.79 -33.81
C VAL A 331 -8.40 13.93 -34.32
N PRO A 332 -7.38 13.60 -35.13
CA PRO A 332 -6.55 14.61 -35.76
C PRO A 332 -7.38 15.67 -36.52
N GLY A 333 -7.14 16.97 -36.20
CA GLY A 333 -7.79 18.09 -36.84
C GLY A 333 -9.12 18.53 -36.22
N ASP A 334 -9.51 18.04 -35.04
CA ASP A 334 -10.75 18.51 -34.38
C ASP A 334 -10.59 19.86 -33.64
N HIS A 335 -9.36 20.31 -33.40
CA HIS A 335 -9.00 21.58 -32.77
C HIS A 335 -9.66 21.84 -31.40
N ARG A 336 -9.95 20.79 -30.65
CA ARG A 336 -10.52 20.83 -29.29
C ARG A 336 -9.48 20.75 -28.20
N GLY A 337 -8.25 20.39 -28.54
CA GLY A 337 -7.14 20.28 -27.63
C GLY A 337 -6.62 21.61 -27.13
N LEU A 338 -5.65 21.55 -26.26
CA LEU A 338 -5.05 22.71 -25.60
C LEU A 338 -4.22 23.56 -26.54
N ASP A 339 -3.64 22.96 -27.60
CA ASP A 339 -2.70 23.59 -28.54
C ASP A 339 -1.62 24.41 -27.82
N LEU A 340 -0.94 23.77 -26.88
CA LEU A 340 -0.04 24.42 -25.94
C LEU A 340 1.04 25.25 -26.65
N ALA A 341 1.49 24.84 -27.83
CA ALA A 341 2.50 25.54 -28.60
C ALA A 341 2.07 26.97 -29.00
N HIS A 342 0.77 27.19 -29.26
CA HIS A 342 0.20 28.47 -29.66
C HIS A 342 -0.64 29.13 -28.56
N ASN A 343 -0.91 28.43 -27.46
CA ASN A 343 -1.73 28.91 -26.34
C ASN A 343 -0.89 29.70 -25.32
N LEU A 344 -0.63 30.98 -25.64
CA LEU A 344 0.20 31.84 -24.78
C LEU A 344 -0.40 32.08 -23.39
N ALA A 345 -1.73 32.04 -23.24
CA ALA A 345 -2.38 32.16 -21.93
C ALA A 345 -2.07 30.95 -21.07
N MET A 346 -2.29 29.73 -21.60
CA MET A 346 -1.99 28.50 -20.90
C MET A 346 -0.50 28.36 -20.56
N GLN A 347 0.40 28.75 -21.50
CA GLN A 347 1.83 28.76 -21.21
C GLN A 347 2.19 29.65 -20.00
N ARG A 348 1.55 30.83 -19.87
CA ARG A 348 1.75 31.72 -18.71
C ARG A 348 1.22 31.08 -17.43
N SER A 349 0.03 30.48 -17.46
CA SER A 349 -0.58 29.80 -16.32
C SER A 349 0.28 28.63 -15.84
N LEU A 350 0.71 27.73 -16.74
CA LEU A 350 1.56 26.58 -16.38
C LEU A 350 2.92 27.01 -15.80
N LYS A 351 3.54 28.09 -16.36
CA LYS A 351 4.78 28.65 -15.80
C LYS A 351 4.56 29.22 -14.41
N ALA A 352 3.44 29.90 -14.17
CA ALA A 352 3.11 30.46 -12.85
C ALA A 352 2.88 29.35 -11.83
N LEU A 353 2.12 28.32 -12.19
CA LEU A 353 1.86 27.14 -11.36
C LEU A 353 3.16 26.39 -11.03
N SER A 354 4.00 26.10 -12.01
CA SER A 354 5.31 25.46 -11.79
C SER A 354 6.22 26.29 -10.87
N LYS A 355 6.23 27.63 -11.03
CA LYS A 355 6.99 28.53 -10.17
C LYS A 355 6.46 28.54 -8.73
N ARG A 356 5.18 28.34 -8.52
CA ARG A 356 4.54 28.20 -7.21
C ARG A 356 4.96 26.91 -6.49
N GLY A 357 5.42 25.90 -7.21
CA GLY A 357 5.82 24.59 -6.69
C GLY A 357 4.90 23.44 -7.08
N ASP A 358 3.90 23.71 -7.93
CA ASP A 358 3.10 22.65 -8.53
C ASP A 358 3.95 21.83 -9.51
N GLU A 359 3.67 20.55 -9.62
CA GLU A 359 4.30 19.70 -10.63
C GLU A 359 3.47 19.72 -11.91
N ILE A 360 4.14 19.91 -13.05
CA ILE A 360 3.49 19.85 -14.35
C ILE A 360 3.86 18.54 -15.01
N GLY A 361 2.91 17.61 -15.03
CA GLY A 361 3.03 16.26 -15.54
C GLY A 361 2.51 16.10 -16.97
N SER A 362 2.53 14.86 -17.46
CA SER A 362 2.04 14.49 -18.79
C SER A 362 0.73 13.72 -18.70
N HIS A 363 -0.30 14.19 -19.42
CA HIS A 363 -1.58 13.49 -19.54
C HIS A 363 -1.68 12.79 -20.91
N GLY A 364 -1.25 11.53 -20.94
CA GLY A 364 -1.24 10.71 -22.13
C GLY A 364 -0.28 11.14 -23.22
N GLY A 365 -0.71 10.92 -24.47
CA GLY A 365 0.01 11.29 -25.67
C GLY A 365 -0.42 12.66 -26.22
N TRP A 366 -0.12 12.89 -27.50
CA TRP A 366 -0.33 14.18 -28.18
C TRP A 366 -1.82 14.53 -28.39
N ILE A 367 -2.68 13.52 -28.59
CA ILE A 367 -4.14 13.66 -28.80
C ILE A 367 -4.84 12.85 -27.72
N HIS A 368 -5.53 13.50 -26.79
CA HIS A 368 -6.02 12.90 -25.55
C HIS A 368 -6.83 11.62 -25.74
N ASN A 369 -8.06 11.72 -26.25
CA ASN A 369 -8.95 10.56 -26.39
C ASN A 369 -8.49 9.59 -27.48
N TYR A 370 -7.85 10.11 -28.54
CA TYR A 370 -7.28 9.27 -29.59
C TYR A 370 -6.21 8.34 -29.00
N PHE A 371 -5.28 8.89 -28.22
CA PHE A 371 -4.26 8.11 -27.54
C PHE A 371 -4.91 7.07 -26.59
N GLY A 372 -5.82 7.52 -25.71
CA GLY A 372 -6.47 6.63 -24.75
C GLY A 372 -7.24 5.47 -25.39
N LYS A 373 -7.84 5.67 -26.58
CA LYS A 373 -8.58 4.64 -27.31
C LYS A 373 -7.70 3.70 -28.15
N ASN A 374 -6.52 4.15 -28.60
CA ASN A 374 -5.68 3.41 -29.53
C ASN A 374 -4.40 2.85 -28.91
N VAL A 375 -4.05 3.26 -27.68
CA VAL A 375 -2.96 2.63 -26.94
C VAL A 375 -3.34 1.22 -26.54
N ASP A 376 -2.64 0.22 -27.10
CA ASP A 376 -2.93 -1.21 -26.90
C ASP A 376 -1.78 -1.90 -26.16
N LEU A 377 -1.92 -3.20 -25.89
CA LEU A 377 -0.93 -4.03 -25.19
C LEU A 377 0.44 -4.03 -25.88
N GLU A 378 0.44 -3.97 -27.21
CA GLU A 378 1.66 -3.88 -28.01
C GLU A 378 1.93 -2.41 -28.42
N PRO A 379 3.15 -1.91 -28.19
CA PRO A 379 3.51 -0.54 -28.56
C PRO A 379 3.57 -0.35 -30.09
N THR A 380 3.02 0.76 -30.58
CA THR A 380 3.26 1.23 -31.94
C THR A 380 4.22 2.43 -31.93
N ASP A 381 4.89 2.69 -33.05
CA ASP A 381 5.77 3.85 -33.18
C ASP A 381 4.97 5.15 -33.02
N GLU A 382 3.76 5.19 -33.57
CA GLU A 382 2.83 6.34 -33.43
C GLU A 382 2.54 6.67 -31.98
N MET A 383 2.18 5.68 -31.15
CA MET A 383 1.85 5.91 -29.74
C MET A 383 3.08 6.33 -28.92
N ARG A 384 4.26 5.82 -29.26
CA ARG A 384 5.54 6.27 -28.66
C ARG A 384 5.85 7.72 -29.01
N GLU A 385 5.75 8.06 -30.29
CA GLU A 385 5.95 9.44 -30.75
C GLU A 385 4.97 10.42 -30.12
N ASP A 386 3.73 9.99 -29.90
CA ASP A 386 2.70 10.80 -29.23
C ASP A 386 3.07 11.12 -27.78
N LEU A 387 3.60 10.13 -27.03
CA LEU A 387 4.13 10.36 -25.68
C LEU A 387 5.30 11.33 -25.70
N GLU A 388 6.27 11.11 -26.60
CA GLU A 388 7.46 11.94 -26.72
C GLU A 388 7.13 13.39 -27.10
N LYS A 389 6.21 13.59 -28.04
CA LYS A 389 5.73 14.93 -28.44
C LYS A 389 5.08 15.66 -27.27
N ASN A 390 4.24 14.97 -26.50
CA ASN A 390 3.56 15.59 -25.35
C ASN A 390 4.57 16.04 -24.29
N VAL A 391 5.48 15.16 -23.91
CA VAL A 391 6.54 15.44 -22.93
C VAL A 391 7.44 16.59 -23.39
N ALA A 392 7.84 16.58 -24.66
CA ALA A 392 8.70 17.62 -25.21
C ALA A 392 8.00 19.01 -25.24
N ALA A 393 6.72 19.06 -25.58
CA ALA A 393 5.96 20.30 -25.60
C ALA A 393 5.80 20.91 -24.20
N ILE A 394 5.53 20.10 -23.19
CA ILE A 394 5.43 20.54 -21.79
C ILE A 394 6.80 21.06 -21.31
N ALA A 395 7.87 20.31 -21.54
CA ALA A 395 9.22 20.70 -21.18
C ALA A 395 9.68 22.01 -21.87
N ALA A 396 9.30 22.22 -23.13
CA ALA A 396 9.58 23.45 -23.84
C ALA A 396 8.91 24.70 -23.21
N VAL A 397 7.75 24.51 -22.59
CA VAL A 397 7.02 25.60 -21.92
C VAL A 397 7.52 25.83 -20.50
N THR A 398 7.65 24.78 -19.70
CA THR A 398 7.97 24.88 -18.28
C THR A 398 9.48 24.99 -18.02
N GLY A 399 10.31 24.52 -18.93
CA GLY A 399 11.75 24.37 -18.76
C GLY A 399 12.14 23.14 -17.93
N ILE A 400 11.18 22.30 -17.54
CA ILE A 400 11.36 21.12 -16.70
C ILE A 400 10.68 19.93 -17.38
N ALA A 401 11.38 18.80 -17.47
CA ALA A 401 10.77 17.56 -17.98
C ALA A 401 9.73 17.02 -16.99
N PRO A 402 8.55 16.59 -17.46
CA PRO A 402 7.54 15.93 -16.63
C PRO A 402 8.10 14.71 -15.91
N ARG A 403 7.65 14.48 -14.67
CA ARG A 403 8.05 13.33 -13.86
C ARG A 403 6.87 12.56 -13.28
N GLU A 404 5.66 13.02 -13.56
CA GLU A 404 4.41 12.34 -13.24
C GLU A 404 3.54 12.23 -14.48
N TYR A 405 2.61 11.29 -14.45
CA TYR A 405 1.81 10.91 -15.61
C TYR A 405 0.39 10.49 -15.20
N SER A 406 -0.58 10.81 -16.03
CA SER A 406 -1.94 10.26 -15.97
C SER A 406 -2.36 9.70 -17.33
N ALA A 407 -3.02 8.54 -17.29
CA ALA A 407 -3.46 7.86 -18.50
C ALA A 407 -4.84 8.34 -18.93
N PRO A 408 -5.01 8.83 -20.18
CA PRO A 408 -6.32 9.11 -20.74
C PRO A 408 -7.23 7.89 -20.68
N LEU A 409 -8.48 8.08 -20.26
CA LEU A 409 -9.49 7.03 -20.08
C LEU A 409 -9.03 5.91 -19.13
N GLY A 410 -8.02 6.14 -18.29
CA GLY A 410 -7.43 5.13 -17.42
C GLY A 410 -6.67 4.00 -18.17
N ASN A 411 -6.49 4.10 -19.48
CA ASN A 411 -5.86 3.06 -20.29
C ASN A 411 -4.33 3.16 -20.25
N GLN A 412 -3.71 2.27 -19.47
CA GLN A 412 -2.25 2.23 -19.29
C GLN A 412 -1.72 0.80 -19.47
N PRO A 413 -1.39 0.37 -20.69
CA PRO A 413 -0.77 -0.92 -20.92
C PRO A 413 0.64 -0.99 -20.31
N PRO A 414 1.17 -2.19 -20.02
CA PRO A 414 2.44 -2.37 -19.32
C PRO A 414 3.62 -1.64 -19.95
N TRP A 415 3.70 -1.60 -21.27
CA TRP A 415 4.81 -0.94 -21.98
C TRP A 415 4.83 0.57 -21.75
N VAL A 416 3.69 1.22 -21.53
CA VAL A 416 3.65 2.65 -21.17
C VAL A 416 4.32 2.86 -19.82
N THR A 417 4.01 2.03 -18.82
CA THR A 417 4.67 2.13 -17.51
C THR A 417 6.18 1.86 -17.62
N ASP A 418 6.59 0.88 -18.43
CA ASP A 418 8.01 0.60 -18.70
C ASP A 418 8.69 1.81 -19.37
N TRP A 419 8.01 2.43 -20.34
CA TRP A 419 8.50 3.65 -21.02
C TRP A 419 8.64 4.82 -20.02
N LEU A 420 7.63 5.05 -19.18
CA LEU A 420 7.66 6.10 -18.14
C LEU A 420 8.86 5.91 -17.20
N GLU A 421 9.08 4.70 -16.69
CA GLU A 421 10.20 4.42 -15.80
C GLU A 421 11.56 4.65 -16.48
N GLN A 422 11.70 4.27 -17.77
CA GLN A 422 12.90 4.48 -18.55
C GLN A 422 13.18 5.98 -18.82
N HIS A 423 12.15 6.81 -18.91
CA HIS A 423 12.24 8.26 -19.15
C HIS A 423 12.25 9.10 -17.86
N GLY A 424 12.42 8.46 -16.69
CA GLY A 424 12.65 9.16 -15.43
C GLY A 424 11.38 9.65 -14.73
N PHE A 425 10.21 9.18 -15.12
CA PHE A 425 8.98 9.37 -14.37
C PHE A 425 9.05 8.61 -13.06
N VAL A 426 8.49 9.18 -12.01
CA VAL A 426 8.54 8.62 -10.65
C VAL A 426 7.17 8.28 -10.08
N GLY A 427 6.09 8.77 -10.70
CA GLY A 427 4.72 8.50 -10.28
C GLY A 427 3.75 8.54 -11.45
N TYR A 428 2.66 7.80 -11.30
CA TYR A 428 1.54 7.85 -12.24
C TYR A 428 0.20 7.62 -11.52
N TYR A 429 -0.82 8.33 -11.98
CA TYR A 429 -2.22 8.11 -11.63
C TYR A 429 -2.65 6.68 -11.96
N PHE A 430 -3.42 6.04 -11.09
CA PHE A 430 -3.79 4.65 -11.27
C PHE A 430 -5.23 4.37 -10.83
N THR A 431 -6.02 3.77 -11.72
CA THR A 431 -7.40 3.37 -11.44
C THR A 431 -7.51 2.01 -10.74
N GLY A 432 -6.48 1.17 -10.83
CA GLY A 432 -6.38 -0.06 -10.06
C GLY A 432 -5.98 0.19 -8.61
N ASN A 433 -6.18 -0.78 -7.74
CA ASN A 433 -5.94 -0.64 -6.29
C ASN A 433 -6.66 0.57 -5.67
N ALA A 434 -7.84 0.96 -6.18
CA ALA A 434 -8.56 2.14 -5.74
C ALA A 434 -8.62 2.25 -4.21
N ASP A 435 -8.45 3.47 -3.70
CA ASP A 435 -8.36 3.80 -2.27
C ASP A 435 -7.06 3.39 -1.53
N MET A 436 -6.09 2.79 -2.20
CA MET A 436 -4.79 2.51 -1.55
C MET A 436 -3.91 3.77 -1.43
N ALA A 437 -2.96 3.71 -0.51
CA ALA A 437 -1.77 4.57 -0.55
C ALA A 437 -0.94 4.27 -1.81
N PRO A 438 -0.03 5.17 -2.24
CA PRO A 438 0.86 4.88 -3.35
C PRO A 438 1.59 3.56 -3.13
N THR A 439 1.60 2.73 -4.18
CA THR A 439 2.10 1.37 -4.12
C THR A 439 2.80 0.98 -5.42
N ARG A 440 3.64 -0.04 -5.38
CA ARG A 440 4.17 -0.64 -6.60
C ARG A 440 3.14 -1.60 -7.18
N SER A 441 2.90 -1.48 -8.49
CA SER A 441 1.89 -2.29 -9.16
C SER A 441 2.45 -3.63 -9.59
N TYR A 442 1.71 -4.68 -9.25
CA TYR A 442 1.96 -6.04 -9.73
C TYR A 442 1.05 -6.32 -10.93
N ARG A 443 1.57 -7.11 -11.87
CA ARG A 443 0.79 -7.62 -13.00
C ARG A 443 1.04 -9.12 -13.13
N ASN A 444 -0.03 -9.91 -13.05
CA ASN A 444 0.04 -11.37 -13.09
C ASN A 444 1.02 -11.99 -12.07
N GLY A 445 1.12 -11.37 -10.90
CA GLY A 445 2.00 -11.84 -9.82
C GLY A 445 3.46 -11.36 -9.92
N GLU A 446 3.81 -10.54 -10.89
CA GLU A 446 5.17 -10.03 -11.09
C GLU A 446 5.25 -8.51 -10.91
N LEU A 447 6.28 -8.05 -10.20
CA LEU A 447 6.65 -6.64 -10.11
C LEU A 447 7.56 -6.31 -11.31
N ARG A 448 7.04 -5.56 -12.27
CA ARG A 448 7.79 -5.18 -13.47
C ARG A 448 8.59 -3.89 -13.28
N ASN A 449 8.03 -2.94 -12.54
CA ASN A 449 8.56 -1.59 -12.38
C ASN A 449 8.99 -1.39 -10.92
N HIS A 450 10.26 -0.99 -10.70
CA HIS A 450 10.88 -0.95 -9.38
C HIS A 450 11.11 0.48 -8.85
N ARG A 451 11.05 1.50 -9.71
CA ARG A 451 11.37 2.88 -9.37
C ARG A 451 10.20 3.84 -9.48
N ILE A 452 9.15 3.47 -10.23
CA ILE A 452 7.95 4.28 -10.41
C ILE A 452 6.83 3.83 -9.47
N TRP A 453 6.11 4.77 -8.88
CA TRP A 453 5.00 4.53 -7.98
C TRP A 453 3.66 4.70 -8.68
N SER A 454 2.73 3.79 -8.47
CA SER A 454 1.32 4.01 -8.80
C SER A 454 0.66 4.80 -7.69
N PHE A 455 -0.19 5.75 -8.06
CA PHE A 455 -0.99 6.58 -7.18
C PHE A 455 -2.48 6.23 -7.36
N PRO A 456 -2.98 5.25 -6.60
CA PRO A 456 -4.38 4.84 -6.68
C PRO A 456 -5.31 5.98 -6.29
N ILE A 457 -6.42 6.10 -7.01
CA ILE A 457 -7.41 7.15 -6.77
C ILE A 457 -8.31 6.84 -5.58
N LEU A 458 -8.73 7.88 -4.86
CA LEU A 458 -9.86 7.84 -3.93
C LEU A 458 -11.16 7.71 -4.71
N VAL A 459 -12.10 6.93 -4.18
CA VAL A 459 -13.41 6.72 -4.77
C VAL A 459 -14.52 6.88 -3.75
N ASP A 460 -15.74 7.13 -4.22
CA ASP A 460 -16.99 6.97 -3.45
C ASP A 460 -17.88 5.98 -4.23
N GLY A 461 -17.71 4.69 -3.94
CA GLY A 461 -18.29 3.64 -4.75
C GLY A 461 -17.75 3.66 -6.18
N ASP A 462 -18.57 4.08 -7.14
CA ASP A 462 -18.23 4.12 -8.56
C ASP A 462 -17.72 5.49 -9.04
N ILE A 463 -17.62 6.50 -8.16
CA ILE A 463 -17.28 7.88 -8.49
C ILE A 463 -15.91 8.23 -7.92
N ALA A 464 -15.11 8.99 -8.70
CA ALA A 464 -13.78 9.40 -8.26
C ALA A 464 -13.45 10.88 -8.58
N SER A 465 -14.35 11.61 -9.25
CA SER A 465 -14.09 12.99 -9.69
C SER A 465 -15.36 13.85 -9.75
N PHE A 466 -15.20 15.15 -9.89
CA PHE A 466 -16.35 16.07 -10.04
C PHE A 466 -17.16 15.83 -11.32
N GLU A 467 -16.51 15.53 -12.43
CA GLU A 467 -17.22 15.26 -13.70
C GLU A 467 -18.01 13.94 -13.65
N GLU A 468 -17.50 12.93 -12.97
CA GLU A 468 -18.21 11.67 -12.76
C GLU A 468 -19.41 11.88 -11.81
N ALA A 469 -19.22 12.65 -10.75
CA ALA A 469 -20.28 13.03 -9.84
C ALA A 469 -21.41 13.81 -10.54
N ASP A 470 -21.06 14.76 -11.43
CA ASP A 470 -22.03 15.49 -12.26
C ASP A 470 -22.77 14.54 -13.20
N GLY A 471 -22.06 13.65 -13.87
CA GLY A 471 -22.64 12.63 -14.76
C GLY A 471 -23.59 11.67 -14.05
N ALA A 472 -23.32 11.35 -12.78
CA ALA A 472 -24.16 10.51 -11.92
C ALA A 472 -25.27 11.27 -11.19
N GLY A 473 -25.34 12.60 -11.31
CA GLY A 473 -26.33 13.45 -10.64
C GLY A 473 -26.12 13.56 -9.13
N VAL A 474 -24.88 13.41 -8.64
CA VAL A 474 -24.52 13.58 -7.24
C VAL A 474 -24.67 15.05 -6.85
N SER A 475 -25.32 15.31 -5.73
CA SER A 475 -25.51 16.67 -5.23
C SER A 475 -24.19 17.29 -4.75
N GLN A 476 -24.11 18.64 -4.75
CA GLN A 476 -22.96 19.34 -4.17
C GLN A 476 -22.74 18.94 -2.70
N HIS A 477 -23.82 18.78 -1.94
CA HIS A 477 -23.76 18.38 -0.53
C HIS A 477 -23.18 16.96 -0.34
N ASP A 478 -23.60 15.97 -1.14
CA ASP A 478 -23.08 14.61 -1.03
C ASP A 478 -21.60 14.55 -1.44
N MET A 479 -21.23 15.32 -2.46
CA MET A 479 -19.83 15.44 -2.89
C MET A 479 -18.96 16.10 -1.81
N GLU A 480 -19.46 17.16 -1.14
CA GLU A 480 -18.80 17.80 -0.01
C GLU A 480 -18.57 16.81 1.12
N GLN A 481 -19.63 16.09 1.52
CA GLN A 481 -19.51 15.08 2.57
C GLN A 481 -18.48 13.98 2.25
N TRP A 482 -18.40 13.55 1.00
CA TRP A 482 -17.40 12.57 0.59
C TRP A 482 -15.99 13.14 0.68
N LEU A 483 -15.74 14.33 0.16
CA LEU A 483 -14.43 14.98 0.21
C LEU A 483 -13.97 15.24 1.65
N ASP A 484 -14.85 15.73 2.52
CA ASP A 484 -14.56 15.98 3.92
C ASP A 484 -14.20 14.68 4.65
N ARG A 485 -15.05 13.64 4.54
CA ARG A 485 -14.78 12.33 5.15
C ARG A 485 -13.48 11.69 4.65
N SER A 486 -13.18 11.86 3.36
CA SER A 486 -11.95 11.32 2.77
C SER A 486 -10.72 12.10 3.24
N THR A 487 -10.84 13.42 3.37
CA THR A 487 -9.76 14.28 3.88
C THR A 487 -9.51 14.05 5.37
N ASP A 488 -10.56 13.90 6.16
CA ASP A 488 -10.47 13.52 7.58
C ASP A 488 -9.79 12.17 7.74
N PHE A 489 -10.19 11.18 6.93
CA PHE A 489 -9.53 9.87 6.91
C PHE A 489 -8.03 9.99 6.58
N VAL A 490 -7.66 10.79 5.60
CA VAL A 490 -6.26 11.02 5.23
C VAL A 490 -5.49 11.66 6.40
N ALA A 491 -6.10 12.65 7.06
CA ALA A 491 -5.51 13.36 8.20
C ALA A 491 -5.37 12.46 9.44
N ASP A 492 -6.40 11.69 9.79
CA ASP A 492 -6.43 10.81 10.95
C ASP A 492 -5.48 9.63 10.81
N GLU A 493 -5.44 9.07 9.59
CA GLU A 493 -4.61 7.90 9.32
C GLU A 493 -3.16 8.25 8.98
N GLY A 494 -2.79 9.55 8.89
CA GLY A 494 -1.43 9.95 8.53
C GLY A 494 -0.94 9.25 7.26
N THR A 495 -1.75 9.27 6.22
CA THR A 495 -1.52 8.51 4.99
C THR A 495 -1.42 9.42 3.76
N ILE A 496 -0.96 8.87 2.64
CA ILE A 496 -0.97 9.54 1.34
C ILE A 496 -2.12 8.96 0.51
N ARG A 497 -2.93 9.84 -0.11
CA ARG A 497 -3.98 9.45 -1.07
C ARG A 497 -3.98 10.37 -2.26
N THR A 498 -4.73 10.00 -3.31
CA THR A 498 -4.83 10.77 -4.56
C THR A 498 -6.30 11.01 -4.88
N PHE A 499 -6.67 12.27 -5.03
CA PHE A 499 -7.93 12.69 -5.63
C PHE A 499 -7.64 13.34 -6.98
N TYR A 500 -8.44 13.04 -8.00
CA TYR A 500 -8.27 13.67 -9.31
C TYR A 500 -9.53 14.37 -9.79
N SER A 501 -9.38 15.35 -10.63
CA SER A 501 -10.50 15.93 -11.36
C SER A 501 -10.02 16.78 -12.54
N HIS A 502 -10.94 17.12 -13.44
CA HIS A 502 -10.68 18.02 -14.54
C HIS A 502 -11.09 19.45 -14.18
N PRO A 503 -10.22 20.46 -14.34
CA PRO A 503 -10.55 21.84 -13.97
C PRO A 503 -11.82 22.38 -14.60
N HIS A 504 -12.21 21.94 -15.78
CA HIS A 504 -13.44 22.38 -16.46
C HIS A 504 -14.73 21.97 -15.71
N SER A 505 -14.67 21.03 -14.77
CA SER A 505 -15.80 20.64 -13.91
C SER A 505 -15.94 21.48 -12.63
N PHE A 506 -14.89 22.23 -12.21
CA PHE A 506 -14.89 23.04 -10.99
C PHE A 506 -16.06 24.04 -10.91
N PRO A 507 -16.45 24.75 -11.99
CA PRO A 507 -17.57 25.69 -11.94
C PRO A 507 -18.89 25.10 -11.47
N LYS A 508 -19.12 23.81 -11.65
CA LYS A 508 -20.35 23.12 -11.24
C LYS A 508 -20.38 22.80 -9.73
N TYR A 509 -19.21 22.75 -9.10
CA TYR A 509 -19.03 22.36 -7.69
C TYR A 509 -18.33 23.47 -6.88
N LEU A 510 -18.63 24.75 -7.19
CA LEU A 510 -17.97 25.89 -6.54
C LEU A 510 -18.19 25.93 -5.04
N GLU A 511 -19.42 25.70 -4.58
CA GLU A 511 -19.74 25.71 -3.15
C GLU A 511 -19.04 24.55 -2.44
N THR A 512 -19.08 23.36 -3.04
CA THR A 512 -18.35 22.18 -2.55
C THR A 512 -16.85 22.43 -2.46
N LEU A 513 -16.26 23.01 -3.50
CA LEU A 513 -14.84 23.30 -3.57
C LEU A 513 -14.42 24.33 -2.50
N ASP A 514 -15.21 25.41 -2.33
CA ASP A 514 -14.95 26.43 -1.32
C ASP A 514 -15.03 25.85 0.11
N HIS A 515 -16.07 25.09 0.43
CA HIS A 515 -16.21 24.41 1.71
C HIS A 515 -15.04 23.45 1.97
N TRP A 516 -14.73 22.59 1.00
CA TRP A 516 -13.65 21.63 1.13
C TRP A 516 -12.29 22.31 1.39
N LEU A 517 -11.98 23.38 0.67
CA LEU A 517 -10.72 24.12 0.88
C LEU A 517 -10.69 24.84 2.24
N GLN A 518 -11.82 25.31 2.76
CA GLN A 518 -11.92 25.83 4.12
C GLN A 518 -11.67 24.75 5.17
N HIS A 519 -12.25 23.54 4.98
CA HIS A 519 -12.01 22.37 5.83
C HIS A 519 -10.53 21.97 5.81
N VAL A 520 -9.94 21.84 4.62
CA VAL A 520 -8.50 21.59 4.45
C VAL A 520 -7.64 22.66 5.14
N ALA A 521 -8.00 23.92 5.00
CA ALA A 521 -7.26 25.02 5.65
C ALA A 521 -7.29 24.88 7.18
N GLN A 522 -8.39 24.39 7.78
CA GLN A 522 -8.44 24.09 9.21
C GLN A 522 -7.48 22.95 9.56
N LEU A 523 -7.52 21.83 8.86
CA LEU A 523 -6.63 20.69 9.09
C LEU A 523 -5.14 21.06 8.92
N LYS A 524 -4.81 21.98 7.98
CA LYS A 524 -3.45 22.52 7.81
C LYS A 524 -3.03 23.37 9.02
N ARG A 525 -3.91 24.23 9.56
CA ARG A 525 -3.63 25.00 10.81
C ARG A 525 -3.38 24.07 11.99
N ASP A 526 -4.11 22.97 12.06
CA ASP A 526 -3.98 21.96 13.12
C ASP A 526 -2.78 21.02 12.90
N LYS A 527 -2.02 21.22 11.81
CA LYS A 527 -0.86 20.40 11.42
C LYS A 527 -1.18 18.92 11.22
N ARG A 528 -2.39 18.62 10.77
CA ARG A 528 -2.87 17.27 10.51
C ARG A 528 -2.89 16.92 9.03
N PHE A 529 -2.74 17.91 8.15
CA PHE A 529 -2.86 17.76 6.71
C PHE A 529 -1.91 18.68 5.94
N ALA A 530 -1.44 18.24 4.75
CA ALA A 530 -0.85 19.10 3.74
C ALA A 530 -1.04 18.50 2.34
N TRP A 531 -1.05 19.37 1.33
CA TRP A 531 -0.93 18.94 -0.06
C TRP A 531 0.46 18.39 -0.35
N ILE A 532 0.55 17.51 -1.35
CA ILE A 532 1.81 16.95 -1.84
C ILE A 532 1.66 16.61 -3.33
N THR A 533 2.73 16.77 -4.12
CA THR A 533 2.74 16.29 -5.51
C THR A 533 3.17 14.84 -5.60
N MET A 534 2.85 14.13 -6.69
CA MET A 534 3.31 12.75 -6.90
C MET A 534 4.84 12.62 -6.79
N PRO A 535 5.67 13.49 -7.42
CA PRO A 535 7.13 13.39 -7.28
C PRO A 535 7.65 13.69 -5.88
N GLN A 536 6.99 14.57 -5.11
CA GLN A 536 7.36 14.79 -3.71
C GLN A 536 7.05 13.55 -2.86
N ALA A 537 5.87 12.96 -3.05
CA ALA A 537 5.46 11.74 -2.38
C ALA A 537 6.38 10.56 -2.76
N ALA A 538 6.67 10.36 -4.04
CA ALA A 538 7.58 9.31 -4.52
C ALA A 538 8.97 9.42 -3.89
N ARG A 539 9.53 10.63 -3.81
CA ARG A 539 10.83 10.87 -3.16
C ARG A 539 10.82 10.48 -1.68
N PHE A 540 9.77 10.86 -0.96
CA PHE A 540 9.62 10.46 0.45
C PHE A 540 9.51 8.94 0.59
N LEU A 541 8.70 8.29 -0.24
CA LEU A 541 8.52 6.85 -0.22
C LEU A 541 9.81 6.09 -0.54
N ASP A 542 10.62 6.56 -1.49
CA ASP A 542 11.92 5.99 -1.80
C ASP A 542 12.90 6.15 -0.62
N GLN A 543 12.94 7.32 0.02
CA GLN A 543 13.74 7.56 1.23
C GLN A 543 13.28 6.65 2.39
N ARG A 544 11.97 6.49 2.54
CA ARG A 544 11.36 5.62 3.54
C ARG A 544 11.74 4.15 3.31
N LEU A 545 11.66 3.64 2.07
CA LEU A 545 12.07 2.28 1.74
C LEU A 545 13.59 2.04 1.89
N ALA A 546 14.40 3.10 1.77
CA ALA A 546 15.84 3.05 2.00
C ALA A 546 16.19 3.01 3.51
N THR A 547 15.23 3.32 4.39
CA THR A 547 15.42 3.23 5.84
C THR A 547 15.45 1.76 6.27
N ARG A 548 16.54 1.34 6.86
CA ARG A 548 16.68 0.01 7.49
C ARG A 548 16.29 0.14 8.95
N TRP A 549 15.34 -0.65 9.36
CA TRP A 549 14.91 -0.68 10.74
C TRP A 549 14.49 -2.10 11.15
N ASN A 550 14.55 -2.37 12.44
CA ASN A 550 14.20 -3.64 13.03
C ASN A 550 13.70 -3.46 14.46
N LEU A 551 12.98 -4.48 14.94
CA LEU A 551 12.52 -4.58 16.31
C LEU A 551 13.28 -5.70 17.02
N SER A 552 13.54 -5.52 18.31
CA SER A 552 14.16 -6.54 19.16
C SER A 552 13.62 -6.46 20.59
N HIS A 553 13.64 -7.58 21.31
CA HIS A 553 13.40 -7.58 22.74
C HIS A 553 14.74 -7.55 23.48
N LYS A 554 14.88 -6.60 24.40
CA LYS A 554 16.02 -6.47 25.29
C LYS A 554 15.54 -6.15 26.71
N ASP A 555 15.91 -6.96 27.68
CA ASP A 555 15.60 -6.72 29.11
C ASP A 555 14.12 -6.41 29.38
N HIS A 556 13.20 -7.16 28.76
CA HIS A 556 11.74 -6.96 28.80
C HIS A 556 11.26 -5.65 28.17
N GLN A 557 12.07 -5.02 27.36
CA GLN A 557 11.71 -3.84 26.57
C GLN A 557 11.66 -4.19 25.09
N LEU A 558 10.69 -3.63 24.39
CA LEU A 558 10.70 -3.61 22.93
C LEU A 558 11.62 -2.46 22.49
N GLN A 559 12.60 -2.75 21.66
CA GLN A 559 13.53 -1.77 21.11
C GLN A 559 13.38 -1.70 19.58
N LEU A 560 13.27 -0.49 19.05
CA LEU A 560 13.35 -0.16 17.65
C LEU A 560 14.69 0.48 17.36
N SER A 561 15.38 0.01 16.32
CA SER A 561 16.59 0.64 15.78
C SER A 561 16.37 0.97 14.31
N ALA A 562 16.66 2.21 13.91
CA ALA A 562 16.50 2.66 12.53
C ALA A 562 17.74 3.41 12.04
N ASP A 563 18.12 3.13 10.79
CA ASP A 563 19.26 3.72 10.10
C ASP A 563 18.88 4.12 8.67
N ASN A 564 19.29 5.32 8.25
CA ASN A 564 19.21 5.77 6.86
C ASN A 564 20.50 6.49 6.47
N SER A 565 21.07 6.13 5.33
CA SER A 565 22.35 6.69 4.87
C SER A 565 22.28 8.21 4.53
N GLN A 566 21.09 8.74 4.27
CA GLN A 566 20.88 10.15 3.98
C GLN A 566 20.35 10.90 5.22
N SER A 567 19.13 10.63 5.63
CA SER A 567 18.49 11.22 6.80
C SER A 567 17.28 10.41 7.22
N LEU A 568 16.97 10.39 8.52
CA LEU A 568 15.71 9.91 9.08
C LEU A 568 14.66 11.02 9.21
N GLU A 569 15.02 12.27 8.91
CA GLU A 569 14.11 13.40 9.01
C GLU A 569 12.79 13.15 8.24
N HIS A 570 11.68 13.50 8.86
CA HIS A 570 10.32 13.23 8.39
C HIS A 570 9.90 11.76 8.40
N GLN A 571 10.75 10.79 8.78
CA GLN A 571 10.31 9.43 9.03
C GLN A 571 9.58 9.37 10.39
N ALA A 572 8.51 8.60 10.44
CA ALA A 572 7.74 8.49 11.67
C ALA A 572 7.31 7.04 11.93
N TRP A 573 7.07 6.73 13.20
CA TRP A 573 6.52 5.44 13.63
C TRP A 573 5.31 5.67 14.51
N ARG A 574 4.27 4.89 14.26
CA ARG A 574 3.16 4.71 15.18
C ARG A 574 3.53 3.63 16.18
N TRP A 575 3.54 3.97 17.45
CA TRP A 575 3.93 3.12 18.55
C TRP A 575 2.69 2.71 19.35
N PRO A 576 2.27 1.43 19.38
CA PRO A 576 1.05 1.03 20.05
C PRO A 576 1.18 1.11 21.58
N ALA A 577 0.08 1.40 22.28
CA ALA A 577 0.07 1.47 23.74
C ALA A 577 0.54 0.18 24.40
N GLY A 578 0.22 -0.98 23.80
CA GLY A 578 0.66 -2.29 24.27
C GLY A 578 2.18 -2.53 24.26
N ALA A 579 2.94 -1.70 23.53
CA ALA A 579 4.40 -1.71 23.56
C ALA A 579 5.00 -0.78 24.64
N GLY A 580 4.17 -0.21 25.52
CA GLY A 580 4.56 0.74 26.55
C GLY A 580 4.89 2.13 26.00
N LYS A 581 5.16 3.08 26.90
CA LYS A 581 5.50 4.45 26.49
C LYS A 581 6.90 4.49 25.88
N PRO A 582 7.06 5.00 24.63
CA PRO A 582 8.36 5.07 23.99
C PRO A 582 9.30 6.07 24.67
N GLN A 583 10.62 5.76 24.65
CA GLN A 583 11.71 6.60 25.13
C GLN A 583 12.83 6.62 24.09
N ILE A 584 13.44 7.78 23.87
CA ILE A 584 14.55 7.93 22.91
C ILE A 584 15.84 7.55 23.63
N GLU A 585 16.50 6.48 23.16
CA GLU A 585 17.79 6.03 23.68
C GLU A 585 18.96 6.66 22.93
N ALA A 586 18.79 6.87 21.62
CA ALA A 586 19.79 7.52 20.78
C ALA A 586 19.14 8.21 19.57
N GLY A 587 19.78 9.24 19.04
CA GLY A 587 19.30 10.01 17.91
C GLY A 587 18.41 11.18 18.32
N ASN A 588 17.68 11.74 17.33
CA ASN A 588 16.81 12.89 17.52
C ASN A 588 15.39 12.53 17.06
N ALA A 589 14.41 12.67 17.94
CA ALA A 589 13.00 12.44 17.62
C ALA A 589 12.09 13.25 18.56
N THR A 590 10.83 13.40 18.17
CA THR A 590 9.74 13.90 19.02
C THR A 590 8.74 12.81 19.28
N ILE A 591 8.18 12.76 20.48
CA ILE A 591 7.15 11.79 20.86
C ILE A 591 5.90 12.58 21.27
N SER A 592 4.76 12.23 20.69
CA SER A 592 3.45 12.77 21.05
C SER A 592 2.43 11.64 21.13
N PRO A 593 1.32 11.79 21.89
CA PRO A 593 0.21 10.84 21.80
C PRO A 593 -0.30 10.74 20.36
N LEU A 594 -0.76 9.56 19.96
CA LEU A 594 -1.61 9.43 18.77
C LEU A 594 -2.96 10.07 19.10
N ASP A 595 -3.39 10.99 18.26
CA ASP A 595 -4.71 11.59 18.41
C ASP A 595 -5.77 10.47 18.32
N ALA A 596 -6.85 10.61 19.08
CA ALA A 596 -7.98 9.70 19.06
C ALA A 596 -8.79 9.89 17.75
N GLY A 597 -8.17 9.64 16.61
CA GLY A 597 -8.81 9.59 15.30
C GLY A 597 -9.83 8.46 15.20
N LEU A 598 -10.49 8.35 14.07
CA LEU A 598 -11.57 7.39 13.80
C LEU A 598 -11.19 5.95 14.19
N GLY A 599 -11.55 5.50 15.37
CA GLY A 599 -11.36 4.12 15.85
C GLY A 599 -10.25 3.91 16.89
N ALA A 600 -9.41 4.89 17.15
CA ALA A 600 -8.43 4.84 18.24
C ALA A 600 -9.07 5.33 19.54
N GLY A 601 -9.09 4.50 20.58
CA GLY A 601 -9.48 4.92 21.93
C GLY A 601 -8.41 5.81 22.57
N PRO A 602 -8.68 6.38 23.76
CA PRO A 602 -7.72 7.23 24.47
C PRO A 602 -6.39 6.56 24.82
N ASP A 603 -6.26 5.23 24.59
CA ASP A 603 -5.09 4.41 24.83
C ASP A 603 -4.43 3.92 23.55
N SER A 604 -4.58 4.61 22.43
CA SER A 604 -4.13 4.13 21.10
C SER A 604 -2.61 4.08 20.91
N GLY A 605 -1.84 4.86 21.66
CA GLY A 605 -0.38 4.83 21.63
C GLY A 605 0.27 6.19 21.35
N TYR A 606 1.41 6.17 20.65
CA TYR A 606 2.25 7.34 20.46
C TYR A 606 2.70 7.47 19.01
N ARG A 607 2.87 8.70 18.57
CA ARG A 607 3.58 9.08 17.35
C ARG A 607 5.03 9.40 17.72
N VAL A 608 5.97 8.80 17.00
CA VAL A 608 7.41 9.11 17.12
C VAL A 608 7.86 9.64 15.77
N VAL A 609 8.29 10.90 15.72
CA VAL A 609 8.76 11.56 14.49
C VAL A 609 10.25 11.81 14.62
N ALA A 610 11.05 11.23 13.71
CA ALA A 610 12.48 11.43 13.67
C ALA A 610 12.82 12.84 13.19
N GLY A 611 13.76 13.49 13.87
CA GLY A 611 14.41 14.71 13.41
C GLY A 611 15.61 14.42 12.51
N ALA A 612 16.36 15.48 12.20
CA ALA A 612 17.57 15.35 11.40
C ALA A 612 18.59 14.40 12.07
N GLY A 613 19.14 13.46 11.28
CA GLY A 613 20.08 12.42 11.71
C GLY A 613 19.95 11.17 10.89
N THR A 614 20.91 10.26 11.04
CA THR A 614 21.00 9.01 10.26
C THR A 614 20.75 7.76 11.10
N HIS A 615 20.62 7.92 12.42
CA HIS A 615 20.46 6.82 13.38
C HIS A 615 19.46 7.21 14.47
N LEU A 616 18.58 6.26 14.85
CA LEU A 616 17.59 6.42 15.91
C LEU A 616 17.39 5.11 16.65
N VAL A 617 17.37 5.18 17.99
CA VAL A 617 17.01 4.05 18.85
C VAL A 617 15.91 4.49 19.82
N ILE A 618 14.85 3.69 19.89
CA ILE A 618 13.70 3.92 20.77
C ILE A 618 13.43 2.64 21.55
N SER A 619 13.10 2.75 22.83
CA SER A 619 12.67 1.65 23.66
C SER A 619 11.30 1.90 24.31
N GLY A 620 10.56 0.83 24.61
CA GLY A 620 9.32 0.88 25.39
C GLY A 620 9.18 -0.34 26.27
N SER A 621 8.79 -0.12 27.53
CA SER A 621 8.58 -1.21 28.48
C SER A 621 7.27 -1.94 28.15
N VAL A 622 7.36 -3.20 27.74
CA VAL A 622 6.19 -4.05 27.55
C VAL A 622 5.58 -4.33 28.94
N PRO A 623 4.27 -4.10 29.15
CA PRO A 623 3.62 -4.28 30.44
C PRO A 623 3.66 -5.71 30.95
#